data_be8b2be4d05ae2af1c9fa1581a16d388
#
_entry.id   be8b2be4d05ae2af1c9fa1581a16d388
#
_cell.length_a   1.000
_cell.length_b   1.000
_cell.length_c   1.000
_cell.angle_alpha   90.00
_cell.angle_beta   90.00
_cell.angle_gamma   90.00
#
_symmetry.space_group_name_H-M   'P 1'
#
loop_
_entity.id
_entity.type
_entity.pdbx_description
1 polymer ?
#
loop_
_entity_poly.entity_id
_entity_poly.type
_entity_poly.pdbx_seq_one_letter_code
_entity_poly.pdbx_strand_id
1 'polypeptide(L)'
;NPFDEIAIEEAVRLKEAGKVEEVVVVSVGASNCQEQIRTALALGADRGILVESDVEMQPLAIAKCLKVVVDNEAPGLVITGKQAIDGDNSQTGQMLAALAGLGQATFASEVEVGDDTVTVTREVDGGLETISVKLPAIITTDLRLNEPRYASLPNIMKAKKKPIDITTPADLGVDVAP
;
A
#
# COMPACT_ATOMS: atom_id res chain seq x y z
N ASN A 1 -4.65 -7.84 8.36
CA ASN A 1 -3.47 -8.44 7.73
C ASN A 1 -2.20 -7.78 8.28
N PRO A 2 -1.34 -8.54 8.99
CA PRO A 2 -0.13 -7.98 9.61
C PRO A 2 0.81 -7.30 8.61
N PHE A 3 0.91 -7.81 7.39
CA PHE A 3 1.78 -7.20 6.38
C PHE A 3 1.27 -5.83 5.93
N ASP A 4 -0.05 -5.66 5.86
CA ASP A 4 -0.64 -4.36 5.49
C ASP A 4 -0.45 -3.34 6.60
N GLU A 5 -0.55 -3.77 7.85
CA GLU A 5 -0.30 -2.89 9.00
C GLU A 5 1.14 -2.35 9.00
N ILE A 6 2.11 -3.20 8.61
CA ILE A 6 3.50 -2.79 8.49
C ILE A 6 3.68 -1.75 7.38
N ALA A 7 3.02 -1.94 6.24
CA ALA A 7 3.04 -0.97 5.15
C ALA A 7 2.46 0.38 5.58
N ILE A 8 1.33 0.36 6.29
CA ILE A 8 0.68 1.57 6.82
C ILE A 8 1.59 2.27 7.82
N GLU A 9 2.19 1.53 8.74
CA GLU A 9 3.10 2.08 9.73
C GLU A 9 4.29 2.78 9.07
N GLU A 10 4.86 2.16 8.04
CA GLU A 10 5.99 2.75 7.34
C GLU A 10 5.59 4.06 6.65
N ALA A 11 4.45 4.08 5.97
CA ALA A 11 3.94 5.28 5.31
C ALA A 11 3.71 6.42 6.31
N VAL A 12 3.12 6.12 7.46
CA VAL A 12 2.86 7.10 8.51
C VAL A 12 4.19 7.63 9.09
N ARG A 13 5.17 6.77 9.32
CA ARG A 13 6.49 7.18 9.79
C ARG A 13 7.19 8.11 8.80
N LEU A 14 7.07 7.84 7.50
CA LEU A 14 7.64 8.70 6.47
C LEU A 14 6.98 10.08 6.48
N LYS A 15 5.67 10.14 6.71
CA LYS A 15 4.98 11.42 6.84
C LYS A 15 5.44 12.17 8.10
N GLU A 16 5.54 11.48 9.22
CA GLU A 16 6.00 12.08 10.49
C GLU A 16 7.44 12.62 10.37
N ALA A 17 8.26 11.98 9.55
CA ALA A 17 9.62 12.41 9.29
C ALA A 17 9.71 13.53 8.25
N GLY A 18 8.59 13.98 7.69
CA GLY A 18 8.56 15.02 6.67
C GLY A 18 9.02 14.57 5.29
N LYS A 19 9.08 13.26 5.05
CA LYS A 19 9.54 12.70 3.76
C LYS A 19 8.41 12.60 2.74
N VAL A 20 7.16 12.54 3.20
CA VAL A 20 5.98 12.53 2.34
C VAL A 20 4.94 13.50 2.91
N GLU A 21 4.08 14.04 2.03
CA GLU A 21 3.09 15.05 2.41
C GLU A 21 1.75 14.43 2.78
N GLU A 22 1.36 13.36 2.11
CA GLU A 22 0.05 12.73 2.26
C GLU A 22 0.17 11.22 2.18
N VAL A 23 -0.60 10.54 3.02
CA VAL A 23 -0.72 9.08 3.01
C VAL A 23 -2.14 8.71 2.60
N VAL A 24 -2.26 7.99 1.48
CA VAL A 24 -3.53 7.49 0.97
C VAL A 24 -3.54 5.98 1.07
N VAL A 25 -4.58 5.44 1.68
CA VAL A 25 -4.76 3.99 1.82
C VAL A 25 -5.75 3.51 0.79
N VAL A 26 -5.38 2.47 0.05
CA VAL A 26 -6.24 1.89 -0.97
C VAL A 26 -6.52 0.43 -0.62
N SER A 27 -7.78 0.05 -0.68
CA SER A 27 -8.20 -1.34 -0.52
C SER A 27 -9.10 -1.74 -1.67
N VAL A 28 -8.99 -2.99 -2.09
CA VAL A 28 -9.82 -3.57 -3.14
C VAL A 28 -10.55 -4.77 -2.55
N GLY A 29 -11.87 -4.74 -2.54
CA GLY A 29 -12.65 -5.83 -1.97
C GLY A 29 -14.10 -5.44 -1.71
N ALA A 30 -14.75 -6.23 -0.86
CA ALA A 30 -16.14 -6.00 -0.49
C ALA A 30 -16.29 -4.79 0.44
N SER A 31 -17.53 -4.36 0.68
CA SER A 31 -17.82 -3.17 1.48
C SER A 31 -17.26 -3.22 2.91
N ASN A 32 -17.08 -4.42 3.48
CA ASN A 32 -16.50 -4.57 4.80
C ASN A 32 -15.02 -4.15 4.87
N CYS A 33 -14.35 -3.99 3.73
CA CYS A 33 -12.98 -3.46 3.69
C CYS A 33 -12.90 -2.01 4.16
N GLN A 34 -14.02 -1.29 4.26
CA GLN A 34 -14.04 0.06 4.82
C GLN A 34 -13.52 0.09 6.27
N GLU A 35 -13.77 -0.96 7.04
CA GLU A 35 -13.28 -1.03 8.41
C GLU A 35 -11.76 -1.04 8.47
N GLN A 36 -11.11 -1.76 7.54
CA GLN A 36 -9.66 -1.79 7.43
C GLN A 36 -9.09 -0.42 7.07
N ILE A 37 -9.78 0.29 6.16
CA ILE A 37 -9.39 1.65 5.79
C ILE A 37 -9.54 2.59 6.98
N ARG A 38 -10.65 2.49 7.74
CA ARG A 38 -10.84 3.31 8.95
C ARG A 38 -9.75 3.06 9.98
N THR A 39 -9.33 1.80 10.15
CA THR A 39 -8.21 1.47 11.04
C THR A 39 -6.93 2.17 10.58
N ALA A 40 -6.63 2.14 9.29
CA ALA A 40 -5.46 2.82 8.74
C ALA A 40 -5.52 4.33 8.93
N LEU A 41 -6.72 4.93 8.78
CA LEU A 41 -6.92 6.35 9.02
C LEU A 41 -6.69 6.70 10.51
N ALA A 42 -7.09 5.81 11.41
CA ALA A 42 -6.83 5.97 12.85
C ALA A 42 -5.34 5.88 13.18
N LEU A 43 -4.56 5.14 12.38
CA LEU A 43 -3.11 5.04 12.56
C LEU A 43 -2.36 6.26 12.00
N GLY A 44 -2.99 7.09 11.19
CA GLY A 44 -2.39 8.32 10.71
C GLY A 44 -2.49 8.59 9.22
N ALA A 45 -3.11 7.70 8.44
CA ALA A 45 -3.37 7.98 7.04
C ALA A 45 -4.33 9.15 6.88
N ASP A 46 -4.27 9.85 5.75
CA ASP A 46 -5.02 11.09 5.54
C ASP A 46 -6.40 10.85 4.92
N ARG A 47 -6.47 9.92 3.96
CA ARG A 47 -7.72 9.55 3.30
C ARG A 47 -7.64 8.14 2.76
N GLY A 48 -8.78 7.58 2.40
CA GLY A 48 -8.84 6.24 1.86
C GLY A 48 -9.59 6.15 0.55
N ILE A 49 -9.29 5.12 -0.21
CA ILE A 49 -9.98 4.77 -1.44
C ILE A 49 -10.37 3.29 -1.33
N LEU A 50 -11.66 3.00 -1.50
CA LEU A 50 -12.14 1.64 -1.58
C LEU A 50 -12.58 1.35 -3.02
N VAL A 51 -11.95 0.38 -3.65
CA VAL A 51 -12.43 -0.19 -4.91
C VAL A 51 -13.32 -1.36 -4.53
N GLU A 52 -14.63 -1.11 -4.51
CA GLU A 52 -15.60 -2.07 -4.00
C GLU A 52 -16.01 -3.06 -5.07
N SER A 53 -15.94 -4.35 -4.75
CA SER A 53 -16.38 -5.43 -5.61
C SER A 53 -16.87 -6.60 -4.76
N ASP A 54 -18.05 -7.12 -5.10
CA ASP A 54 -18.60 -8.33 -4.48
C ASP A 54 -18.06 -9.60 -5.14
N VAL A 55 -17.32 -9.47 -6.23
CA VAL A 55 -16.74 -10.59 -6.97
C VAL A 55 -15.30 -10.77 -6.53
N GLU A 56 -14.92 -12.03 -6.26
CA GLU A 56 -13.53 -12.36 -5.97
C GLU A 56 -12.68 -12.08 -7.21
N MET A 57 -11.62 -11.28 -7.03
CA MET A 57 -10.77 -10.89 -8.15
C MET A 57 -9.43 -11.63 -8.12
N GLN A 58 -8.97 -12.01 -9.30
CA GLN A 58 -7.63 -12.54 -9.47
C GLN A 58 -6.58 -11.45 -9.27
N PRO A 59 -5.33 -11.81 -8.90
CA PRO A 59 -4.28 -10.83 -8.65
C PRO A 59 -4.07 -9.82 -9.79
N LEU A 60 -4.18 -10.26 -11.03
CA LEU A 60 -4.03 -9.36 -12.18
C LEU A 60 -5.14 -8.30 -12.22
N ALA A 61 -6.39 -8.70 -11.93
CA ALA A 61 -7.50 -7.75 -11.89
C ALA A 61 -7.31 -6.72 -10.77
N ILE A 62 -6.85 -7.16 -9.60
CA ILE A 62 -6.52 -6.28 -8.48
C ILE A 62 -5.41 -5.30 -8.88
N ALA A 63 -4.35 -5.80 -9.52
CA ALA A 63 -3.24 -4.97 -9.98
C ALA A 63 -3.69 -3.94 -11.02
N LYS A 64 -4.61 -4.29 -11.90
CA LYS A 64 -5.18 -3.36 -12.88
C LYS A 64 -5.98 -2.25 -12.21
N CYS A 65 -6.79 -2.58 -11.20
CA CYS A 65 -7.51 -1.58 -10.42
C CYS A 65 -6.55 -0.62 -9.71
N LEU A 66 -5.54 -1.18 -9.07
CA LEU A 66 -4.53 -0.37 -8.38
C LEU A 66 -3.74 0.51 -9.35
N LYS A 67 -3.46 0.02 -10.56
CA LYS A 67 -2.79 0.84 -11.59
C LYS A 67 -3.59 2.09 -11.93
N VAL A 68 -4.92 1.95 -12.10
CA VAL A 68 -5.77 3.13 -12.39
C VAL A 68 -5.72 4.11 -11.22
N VAL A 69 -5.77 3.62 -9.99
CA VAL A 69 -5.65 4.48 -8.81
C VAL A 69 -4.28 5.17 -8.78
N VAL A 70 -3.20 4.44 -9.07
CA VAL A 70 -1.85 5.01 -9.13
C VAL A 70 -1.77 6.08 -10.21
N ASP A 71 -2.33 5.84 -11.39
CA ASP A 71 -2.34 6.82 -12.47
C ASP A 71 -3.10 8.08 -12.07
N ASN A 72 -4.23 7.94 -11.36
CA ASN A 72 -5.06 9.07 -10.93
C ASN A 72 -4.43 9.86 -9.78
N GLU A 73 -3.80 9.18 -8.83
CA GLU A 73 -3.22 9.80 -7.64
C GLU A 73 -1.77 10.27 -7.86
N ALA A 74 -1.09 9.70 -8.84
CA ALA A 74 0.31 9.99 -9.16
C ALA A 74 1.23 10.01 -7.93
N PRO A 75 1.23 8.92 -7.11
CA PRO A 75 2.04 8.91 -5.90
C PRO A 75 3.53 8.84 -6.21
N GLY A 76 4.34 9.39 -5.32
CA GLY A 76 5.78 9.23 -5.41
C GLY A 76 6.27 7.86 -4.96
N LEU A 77 5.52 7.23 -4.05
CA LEU A 77 5.88 5.93 -3.48
C LEU A 77 4.63 5.12 -3.20
N VAL A 78 4.66 3.84 -3.56
CA VAL A 78 3.61 2.87 -3.24
C VAL A 78 4.20 1.81 -2.33
N ILE A 79 3.57 1.56 -1.20
CA ILE A 79 4.01 0.55 -0.24
C ILE A 79 2.90 -0.49 -0.10
N THR A 80 3.23 -1.76 -0.31
CA THR A 80 2.28 -2.87 -0.20
C THR A 80 2.78 -3.90 0.80
N GLY A 81 1.86 -4.67 1.37
CA GLY A 81 2.20 -5.82 2.18
C GLY A 81 2.85 -6.91 1.34
N LYS A 82 3.63 -7.76 2.00
CA LYS A 82 4.36 -8.85 1.32
C LYS A 82 3.41 -9.86 0.70
N GLN A 83 2.38 -10.26 1.44
CA GLN A 83 1.37 -11.21 0.98
C GLN A 83 0.11 -11.08 1.82
N ALA A 84 -1.03 -11.48 1.25
CA ALA A 84 -2.27 -11.56 2.00
C ALA A 84 -2.35 -12.89 2.76
N ILE A 85 -2.83 -12.85 4.00
CA ILE A 85 -2.99 -14.06 4.81
C ILE A 85 -3.94 -15.04 4.12
N ASP A 86 -5.05 -14.54 3.59
CA ASP A 86 -6.08 -15.38 2.98
C ASP A 86 -5.76 -15.84 1.57
N GLY A 87 -5.00 -15.08 0.83
CA GLY A 87 -4.67 -15.36 -0.56
C GLY A 87 -3.24 -15.80 -0.80
N ASP A 88 -2.37 -15.62 0.17
CA ASP A 88 -0.94 -15.96 0.11
C ASP A 88 -0.30 -15.59 -1.24
N ASN A 89 -0.61 -14.38 -1.73
CA ASN A 89 -0.25 -13.99 -3.09
C ASN A 89 0.62 -12.73 -3.08
N SER A 90 1.93 -12.94 -3.21
CA SER A 90 2.90 -11.85 -3.26
C SER A 90 3.03 -11.21 -4.65
N GLN A 91 2.25 -11.68 -5.64
CA GLN A 91 2.39 -11.26 -7.03
C GLN A 91 1.77 -9.91 -7.34
N THR A 92 0.78 -9.46 -6.56
CA THR A 92 0.04 -8.22 -6.85
C THR A 92 0.95 -7.00 -6.97
N GLY A 93 1.88 -6.83 -6.02
CA GLY A 93 2.82 -5.71 -6.05
C GLY A 93 3.72 -5.73 -7.27
N GLN A 94 4.22 -6.91 -7.64
CA GLN A 94 5.08 -7.08 -8.81
C GLN A 94 4.32 -6.82 -10.10
N MET A 95 3.08 -7.33 -10.21
CA MET A 95 2.22 -7.07 -11.37
C MET A 95 1.89 -5.59 -11.50
N LEU A 96 1.63 -4.91 -10.39
CA LEU A 96 1.35 -3.48 -10.39
C LEU A 96 2.58 -2.70 -10.88
N ALA A 97 3.77 -3.04 -10.41
CA ALA A 97 5.00 -2.40 -10.85
C ALA A 97 5.19 -2.53 -12.36
N ALA A 98 4.97 -3.74 -12.90
CA ALA A 98 5.09 -3.99 -14.33
C ALA A 98 4.05 -3.20 -15.13
N LEU A 99 2.78 -3.21 -14.70
CA LEU A 99 1.70 -2.50 -15.39
C LEU A 99 1.88 -0.98 -15.36
N ALA A 100 2.38 -0.44 -14.25
CA ALA A 100 2.57 0.99 -14.08
C ALA A 100 3.92 1.48 -14.62
N GLY A 101 4.83 0.57 -14.98
CA GLY A 101 6.17 0.93 -15.45
C GLY A 101 7.04 1.52 -14.36
N LEU A 102 6.83 1.14 -13.11
CA LEU A 102 7.56 1.65 -11.95
C LEU A 102 8.67 0.71 -11.53
N GLY A 103 9.75 1.28 -10.97
CA GLY A 103 10.76 0.49 -10.28
C GLY A 103 10.19 -0.19 -9.05
N GLN A 104 10.77 -1.30 -8.65
CA GLN A 104 10.29 -2.01 -7.48
C GLN A 104 11.43 -2.54 -6.61
N ALA A 105 11.14 -2.63 -5.31
CA ALA A 105 11.99 -3.32 -4.36
C ALA A 105 11.11 -4.19 -3.48
N THR A 106 11.45 -5.46 -3.35
CA THR A 106 10.63 -6.43 -2.63
C THR A 106 11.22 -6.78 -1.27
N PHE A 107 10.34 -7.09 -0.33
CA PHE A 107 10.69 -7.61 1.00
C PHE A 107 11.61 -6.67 1.79
N ALA A 108 11.28 -5.39 1.80
CA ALA A 108 12.06 -4.37 2.48
C ALA A 108 12.06 -4.57 4.00
N SER A 109 13.27 -4.58 4.58
CA SER A 109 13.47 -4.55 6.03
C SER A 109 13.88 -3.17 6.54
N GLU A 110 14.34 -2.29 5.65
CA GLU A 110 14.59 -0.87 5.92
C GLU A 110 14.27 -0.05 4.68
N VAL A 111 13.72 1.14 4.89
CA VAL A 111 13.35 2.07 3.81
C VAL A 111 13.85 3.46 4.15
N GLU A 112 14.57 4.08 3.23
CA GLU A 112 15.01 5.48 3.36
C GLU A 112 14.63 6.22 2.08
N VAL A 113 13.82 7.28 2.22
CA VAL A 113 13.35 8.07 1.09
C VAL A 113 14.25 9.30 0.91
N GLY A 114 14.81 9.45 -0.29
CA GLY A 114 15.55 10.62 -0.71
C GLY A 114 14.72 11.52 -1.62
N ASP A 115 15.36 12.47 -2.31
CA ASP A 115 14.66 13.45 -3.15
C ASP A 115 14.04 12.79 -4.40
N ASP A 116 14.77 11.93 -5.07
CA ASP A 116 14.31 11.29 -6.30
C ASP A 116 14.51 9.77 -6.31
N THR A 117 15.02 9.22 -5.22
CA THR A 117 15.24 7.77 -5.06
C THR A 117 14.76 7.30 -3.70
N VAL A 118 14.52 6.00 -3.59
CA VAL A 118 14.31 5.32 -2.32
C VAL A 118 15.39 4.25 -2.19
N THR A 119 16.03 4.22 -1.03
CA THR A 119 17.03 3.19 -0.70
C THR A 119 16.37 2.15 0.19
N VAL A 120 16.45 0.90 -0.24
CA VAL A 120 15.78 -0.21 0.41
C VAL A 120 16.82 -1.26 0.79
N THR A 121 16.80 -1.66 2.05
CA THR A 121 17.60 -2.78 2.54
C THR A 121 16.71 -3.99 2.69
N ARG A 122 17.16 -5.12 2.20
CA ARG A 122 16.43 -6.38 2.26
C ARG A 122 17.34 -7.51 2.71
N GLU A 123 16.76 -8.47 3.40
CA GLU A 123 17.50 -9.67 3.78
C GLU A 123 17.44 -10.70 2.66
N VAL A 124 18.60 -11.19 2.26
CA VAL A 124 18.74 -12.24 1.24
C VAL A 124 19.61 -13.36 1.83
N ASP A 125 19.67 -14.48 1.15
CA ASP A 125 20.51 -15.57 1.58
C ASP A 125 21.97 -15.12 1.66
N GLY A 126 22.55 -15.24 2.85
CA GLY A 126 23.95 -14.86 3.08
C GLY A 126 24.16 -13.43 3.56
N GLY A 127 23.13 -12.63 3.78
CA GLY A 127 23.31 -11.30 4.36
C GLY A 127 22.28 -10.27 3.96
N LEU A 128 22.69 -9.01 3.92
CA LEU A 128 21.86 -7.87 3.58
C LEU A 128 22.21 -7.35 2.19
N GLU A 129 21.19 -6.96 1.45
CA GLU A 129 21.32 -6.29 0.16
C GLU A 129 20.69 -4.92 0.25
N THR A 130 21.40 -3.90 -0.18
CA THR A 130 20.88 -2.53 -0.23
C THR A 130 20.80 -2.10 -1.69
N ILE A 131 19.61 -1.67 -2.11
CA ILE A 131 19.38 -1.20 -3.47
C ILE A 131 18.75 0.18 -3.45
N SER A 132 19.01 0.95 -4.49
CA SER A 132 18.42 2.27 -4.69
C SER A 132 17.52 2.22 -5.91
N VAL A 133 16.28 2.67 -5.76
CA VAL A 133 15.27 2.65 -6.83
C VAL A 133 14.80 4.07 -7.07
N LYS A 134 14.69 4.45 -8.35
CA LYS A 134 14.22 5.77 -8.71
C LYS A 134 12.73 5.90 -8.44
N LEU A 135 12.33 7.03 -7.85
CA LEU A 135 10.91 7.35 -7.63
C LEU A 135 10.25 7.83 -8.93
N PRO A 136 8.99 7.55 -9.17
CA PRO A 136 8.08 6.77 -8.34
C PRO A 136 8.42 5.28 -8.35
N ALA A 137 8.20 4.61 -7.21
CA ALA A 137 8.56 3.21 -7.04
C ALA A 137 7.52 2.47 -6.20
N ILE A 138 7.53 1.15 -6.30
CA ILE A 138 6.70 0.26 -5.47
C ILE A 138 7.60 -0.55 -4.57
N ILE A 139 7.26 -0.59 -3.28
CA ILE A 139 7.99 -1.36 -2.27
C ILE A 139 7.02 -2.37 -1.66
N THR A 140 7.46 -3.63 -1.54
CA THR A 140 6.76 -4.60 -0.69
C THR A 140 7.51 -4.75 0.61
N THR A 141 6.77 -4.94 1.71
CA THR A 141 7.35 -4.94 3.06
C THR A 141 7.67 -6.33 3.55
N ASP A 142 8.68 -6.40 4.42
CA ASP A 142 9.00 -7.59 5.22
C ASP A 142 8.50 -7.37 6.65
N LEU A 143 8.21 -8.45 7.38
CA LEU A 143 7.76 -8.36 8.77
C LEU A 143 8.77 -7.68 9.70
N ARG A 144 10.03 -7.63 9.29
CA ARG A 144 11.11 -7.04 10.07
C ARG A 144 11.26 -5.53 9.88
N LEU A 145 10.46 -4.94 8.98
CA LEU A 145 10.56 -3.50 8.67
C LEU A 145 10.24 -2.62 9.87
N ASN A 146 9.17 -2.94 10.58
CA ASN A 146 8.75 -2.16 11.76
C ASN A 146 7.77 -2.96 12.63
N GLU A 147 7.47 -2.39 13.81
CA GLU A 147 6.36 -2.82 14.65
C GLU A 147 5.23 -1.80 14.52
N PRO A 148 4.06 -2.20 14.01
CA PRO A 148 2.93 -1.29 13.90
C PRO A 148 2.46 -0.77 15.25
N ARG A 149 2.10 0.51 15.30
CA ARG A 149 1.53 1.14 16.50
C ARG A 149 0.07 0.75 16.68
N TYR A 150 -0.44 0.98 17.88
CA TYR A 150 -1.88 0.90 18.16
C TYR A 150 -2.50 2.28 18.02
N ALA A 151 -3.72 2.34 17.48
CA ALA A 151 -4.44 3.60 17.38
C ALA A 151 -4.94 4.04 18.76
N SER A 152 -4.77 5.31 19.10
CA SER A 152 -5.37 5.89 20.30
C SER A 152 -6.86 6.16 20.10
N LEU A 153 -7.63 6.22 21.20
CA LEU A 153 -9.04 6.54 21.09
C LEU A 153 -9.30 7.89 20.41
N PRO A 154 -8.58 8.99 20.72
CA PRO A 154 -8.76 10.23 20.00
C PRO A 154 -8.54 10.10 18.49
N ASN A 155 -7.54 9.31 18.07
CA ASN A 155 -7.26 9.11 16.66
C ASN A 155 -8.33 8.25 15.97
N ILE A 156 -8.90 7.27 16.67
CA ILE A 156 -10.05 6.50 16.16
C ILE A 156 -11.24 7.44 15.93
N MET A 157 -11.49 8.35 16.85
CA MET A 157 -12.57 9.33 16.71
C MET A 157 -12.34 10.29 15.53
N LYS A 158 -11.10 10.76 15.35
CA LYS A 158 -10.75 11.61 14.21
C LYS A 158 -10.88 10.87 12.87
N ALA A 159 -10.56 9.60 12.85
CA ALA A 159 -10.62 8.78 11.64
C ALA A 159 -12.03 8.71 11.06
N LYS A 160 -13.06 8.79 11.90
CA LYS A 160 -14.45 8.76 11.46
C LYS A 160 -14.81 9.94 10.55
N LYS A 161 -14.06 11.05 10.65
CA LYS A 161 -14.29 12.27 9.86
C LYS A 161 -13.40 12.34 8.62
N LYS A 162 -12.41 11.45 8.49
CA LYS A 162 -11.52 11.45 7.33
C LYS A 162 -12.26 10.85 6.13
N PRO A 163 -12.00 11.36 4.91
CA PRO A 163 -12.74 10.91 3.73
C PRO A 163 -12.33 9.52 3.27
N ILE A 164 -13.31 8.76 2.80
CA ILE A 164 -13.10 7.52 2.06
C ILE A 164 -13.88 7.66 0.75
N ASP A 165 -13.16 7.59 -0.37
CA ASP A 165 -13.77 7.56 -1.69
C ASP A 165 -14.07 6.11 -2.07
N ILE A 166 -15.30 5.84 -2.47
CA ILE A 166 -15.73 4.51 -2.88
C ILE A 166 -15.92 4.51 -4.39
N THR A 167 -15.27 3.59 -5.06
CA THR A 167 -15.39 3.39 -6.49
C THR A 167 -15.56 1.90 -6.79
N THR A 168 -15.69 1.54 -8.06
CA THR A 168 -15.83 0.14 -8.49
C THR A 168 -14.85 -0.16 -9.62
N PRO A 169 -14.53 -1.43 -9.89
CA PRO A 169 -13.71 -1.76 -11.05
C PRO A 169 -14.31 -1.25 -12.36
N ALA A 170 -15.64 -1.32 -12.51
CA ALA A 170 -16.32 -0.80 -13.70
C ALA A 170 -16.12 0.70 -13.86
N ASP A 171 -16.19 1.48 -12.79
CA ASP A 171 -15.96 2.93 -12.82
C ASP A 171 -14.49 3.25 -13.16
N LEU A 172 -13.58 2.34 -12.85
CA LEU A 172 -12.17 2.47 -13.21
C LEU A 172 -11.86 1.95 -14.61
N GLY A 173 -12.85 1.38 -15.30
CA GLY A 173 -12.65 0.80 -16.62
C GLY A 173 -11.95 -0.55 -16.62
N VAL A 174 -11.98 -1.26 -15.50
CA VAL A 174 -11.32 -2.56 -15.35
C VAL A 174 -12.33 -3.70 -15.46
N ASP A 175 -12.00 -4.68 -16.32
CA ASP A 175 -12.77 -5.91 -16.43
C ASP A 175 -12.22 -6.92 -15.41
N VAL A 176 -13.12 -7.43 -14.56
CA VAL A 176 -12.78 -8.41 -13.52
C VAL A 176 -13.17 -9.83 -13.91
N ALA A 177 -13.70 -10.04 -15.09
CA ALA A 177 -14.02 -11.37 -15.56
C ALA A 177 -12.77 -12.24 -15.66
N PRO A 178 -12.86 -13.55 -15.27
CA PRO A 178 -11.70 -14.44 -15.34
C PRO A 178 -11.27 -14.75 -16.78
#